data_af7705e6225d0b1eec2904ab9a43fb78
#
_entry.id   af7705e6225d0b1eec2904ab9a43fb78
#
_cell.length_a   1.000
_cell.length_b   1.000
_cell.length_c   1.000
_cell.angle_alpha   90.00
_cell.angle_beta   90.00
_cell.angle_gamma   90.00
#
_symmetry.space_group_name_H-M   'P 1'
#
loop_
_entity.id
_entity.type
_entity.pdbx_description
1 polymer ?
#
loop_
_entity_poly.entity_id
_entity_poly.type
_entity_poly.pdbx_seq_one_letter_code
_entity_poly.pdbx_strand_id
1 'polypeptide(L)'
;MKKIVIVGATSGIAIECARIWIKTEPANLILVVRDLERTKPLAADLLVRSPESTVEVLAYNFINPSAISDMVRAIAKEGSIDIVLIAQGTLPDQLDCENDLLLSNDTLVINGVSPCLFAEAFANLMQAQISGNIAIIGSVAGDRGRKSNYIYGAAKGLVARYAEGMQHRFAGTGIRVSLIKPGPTATAMTAKLRENGLKCASATSVAQDIVHGIEKGQAVIYTPKKWQLIMLIVRHIPAVIFNKLNI
;
A
#
# COMPACT_ATOMS: atom_id res chain seq x y z
N MET A 1 -1.29 21.10 11.12
CA MET A 1 -0.43 20.04 10.55
C MET A 1 -1.32 18.96 9.96
N LYS A 2 -0.95 18.39 8.80
CA LYS A 2 -1.65 17.24 8.23
C LYS A 2 -1.53 16.02 9.14
N LYS A 3 -2.63 15.30 9.34
CA LYS A 3 -2.65 14.02 10.04
C LYS A 3 -2.61 12.89 9.03
N ILE A 4 -1.53 12.11 9.07
CA ILE A 4 -1.25 11.04 8.09
C ILE A 4 -1.13 9.72 8.83
N VAL A 5 -1.99 8.77 8.48
CA VAL A 5 -1.94 7.40 9.02
C VAL A 5 -1.27 6.48 8.01
N ILE A 6 -0.29 5.71 8.46
CA ILE A 6 0.46 4.78 7.59
C ILE A 6 0.32 3.36 8.16
N VAL A 7 -0.50 2.53 7.51
CA VAL A 7 -0.67 1.13 7.87
C VAL A 7 0.38 0.27 7.18
N GLY A 8 1.13 -0.50 7.95
CA GLY A 8 2.31 -1.22 7.46
C GLY A 8 3.52 -0.29 7.29
N ALA A 9 3.73 0.62 8.23
CA ALA A 9 4.73 1.68 8.17
C ALA A 9 6.18 1.19 8.06
N THR A 10 6.46 -0.08 8.33
CA THR A 10 7.78 -0.71 8.11
C THR A 10 8.04 -1.12 6.66
N SER A 11 7.08 -0.93 5.74
CA SER A 11 7.28 -1.11 4.31
C SER A 11 8.31 -0.10 3.78
N GLY A 12 9.29 -0.55 3.00
CA GLY A 12 10.32 0.34 2.44
C GLY A 12 9.75 1.50 1.61
N ILE A 13 8.64 1.28 0.91
CA ILE A 13 7.92 2.34 0.17
C ILE A 13 7.27 3.32 1.17
N ALA A 14 6.61 2.80 2.21
CA ALA A 14 5.94 3.63 3.21
C ALA A 14 6.92 4.51 4.01
N ILE A 15 8.08 3.97 4.36
CA ILE A 15 9.17 4.72 5.02
C ILE A 15 9.58 5.93 4.18
N GLU A 16 9.80 5.73 2.88
CA GLU A 16 10.20 6.82 1.98
C GLU A 16 9.06 7.84 1.77
N CYS A 17 7.78 7.39 1.71
CA CYS A 17 6.65 8.32 1.68
C CYS A 17 6.60 9.18 2.96
N ALA A 18 6.74 8.57 4.14
CA ALA A 18 6.78 9.29 5.41
C ALA A 18 7.89 10.36 5.43
N ARG A 19 9.10 10.00 4.99
CA ARG A 19 10.25 10.92 4.88
C ARG A 19 9.98 12.09 3.95
N ILE A 20 9.30 11.87 2.82
CA ILE A 20 8.95 12.93 1.88
C ILE A 20 7.92 13.87 2.49
N TRP A 21 6.85 13.35 3.10
CA TRP A 21 5.82 14.18 3.71
C TRP A 21 6.38 15.12 4.77
N ILE A 22 7.14 14.60 5.75
CA ILE A 22 7.70 15.44 6.83
C ILE A 22 8.80 16.39 6.36
N LYS A 23 9.45 16.09 5.23
CA LYS A 23 10.42 16.99 4.60
C LYS A 23 9.74 18.18 3.92
N THR A 24 8.53 17.98 3.40
CA THR A 24 7.76 19.00 2.69
C THR A 24 7.11 19.97 3.67
N GLU A 25 6.49 19.46 4.72
CA GLU A 25 5.87 20.24 5.80
C GLU A 25 5.79 19.40 7.08
N PRO A 26 5.85 19.99 8.27
CA PRO A 26 5.61 19.27 9.51
C PRO A 26 4.25 18.56 9.50
N ALA A 27 4.20 17.31 9.97
CA ALA A 27 3.02 16.48 9.94
C ALA A 27 2.83 15.70 11.26
N ASN A 28 1.60 15.31 11.54
CA ASN A 28 1.26 14.38 12.60
C ASN A 28 1.17 12.97 11.96
N LEU A 29 2.18 12.14 12.21
CA LEU A 29 2.27 10.78 11.66
C LEU A 29 1.79 9.76 12.68
N ILE A 30 0.87 8.87 12.26
CA ILE A 30 0.47 7.68 13.01
C ILE A 30 0.94 6.45 12.23
N LEU A 31 1.93 5.76 12.79
CA LEU A 31 2.55 4.58 12.20
C LEU A 31 1.90 3.32 12.76
N VAL A 32 1.05 2.66 11.97
CA VAL A 32 0.38 1.41 12.38
C VAL A 32 1.23 0.22 11.92
N VAL A 33 1.65 -0.60 12.88
CA VAL A 33 2.63 -1.66 12.69
C VAL A 33 2.22 -2.95 13.43
N ARG A 34 2.93 -4.05 13.22
CA ARG A 34 2.76 -5.30 13.96
C ARG A 34 3.70 -5.42 15.15
N ASP A 35 4.86 -4.75 15.07
CA ASP A 35 5.96 -4.85 16.03
C ASP A 35 6.45 -3.43 16.37
N LEU A 36 6.22 -3.02 17.63
CA LEU A 36 6.61 -1.71 18.13
C LEU A 36 8.14 -1.55 18.17
N GLU A 37 8.84 -2.57 18.67
CA GLU A 37 10.28 -2.48 18.90
C GLU A 37 11.05 -2.26 17.58
N ARG A 38 10.65 -2.96 16.52
CA ARG A 38 11.23 -2.79 15.19
C ARG A 38 10.94 -1.44 14.56
N THR A 39 9.99 -0.69 15.09
CA THR A 39 9.56 0.59 14.52
C THR A 39 10.13 1.80 15.27
N LYS A 40 10.63 1.62 16.50
CA LYS A 40 11.27 2.71 17.28
C LYS A 40 12.37 3.45 16.53
N PRO A 41 13.31 2.78 15.83
CA PRO A 41 14.35 3.48 15.07
C PRO A 41 13.78 4.33 13.93
N LEU A 42 12.69 3.88 13.28
CA LEU A 42 12.02 4.66 12.24
C LEU A 42 11.40 5.92 12.81
N ALA A 43 10.67 5.81 13.92
CA ALA A 43 10.06 6.97 14.57
C ALA A 43 11.13 8.01 14.98
N ALA A 44 12.25 7.56 15.54
CA ALA A 44 13.38 8.43 15.88
C ALA A 44 14.00 9.11 14.63
N ASP A 45 14.21 8.36 13.52
CA ASP A 45 14.72 8.93 12.26
C ASP A 45 13.79 10.02 11.73
N LEU A 46 12.48 9.81 11.78
CA LEU A 46 11.49 10.78 11.32
C LEU A 46 11.51 12.07 12.18
N LEU A 47 11.56 11.95 13.50
CA LEU A 47 11.60 13.09 14.41
C LEU A 47 12.90 13.89 14.28
N VAL A 48 14.05 13.22 14.05
CA VAL A 48 15.32 13.92 13.77
C VAL A 48 15.24 14.72 12.47
N ARG A 49 14.52 14.23 11.46
CA ARG A 49 14.37 14.93 10.17
C ARG A 49 13.40 16.10 10.23
N SER A 50 12.42 16.07 11.10
CA SER A 50 11.42 17.12 11.30
C SER A 50 11.03 17.20 12.78
N PRO A 51 11.79 17.95 13.60
CA PRO A 51 11.51 18.08 15.03
C PRO A 51 10.16 18.70 15.38
N GLU A 52 9.55 19.42 14.44
CA GLU A 52 8.21 20.01 14.60
C GLU A 52 7.08 19.02 14.31
N SER A 53 7.39 17.88 13.72
CA SER A 53 6.42 16.80 13.47
C SER A 53 6.17 15.98 14.73
N THR A 54 5.02 15.30 14.77
CA THR A 54 4.76 14.29 15.79
C THR A 54 4.73 12.90 15.15
N VAL A 55 5.21 11.89 15.86
CA VAL A 55 5.21 10.50 15.40
C VAL A 55 4.69 9.60 16.52
N GLU A 56 3.53 9.04 16.30
CA GLU A 56 2.93 8.02 17.16
C GLU A 56 3.07 6.64 16.51
N VAL A 57 3.36 5.61 17.31
CA VAL A 57 3.48 4.23 16.82
C VAL A 57 2.45 3.36 17.52
N LEU A 58 1.59 2.72 16.73
CA LEU A 58 0.51 1.85 17.21
C LEU A 58 0.72 0.42 16.71
N ALA A 59 0.69 -0.56 17.64
CA ALA A 59 0.73 -1.97 17.27
C ALA A 59 -0.68 -2.55 17.23
N TYR A 60 -1.03 -3.16 16.09
CA TYR A 60 -2.34 -3.78 15.89
C TYR A 60 -2.28 -5.08 15.10
N ASN A 61 -3.30 -5.90 15.29
CA ASN A 61 -3.51 -7.09 14.49
C ASN A 61 -4.14 -6.69 13.14
N PHE A 62 -3.43 -6.94 12.05
CA PHE A 62 -3.83 -6.52 10.70
C PHE A 62 -4.93 -7.39 10.07
N ILE A 63 -5.28 -8.51 10.67
CA ILE A 63 -6.26 -9.46 10.10
C ILE A 63 -7.53 -9.59 10.95
N ASN A 64 -7.60 -8.95 12.11
CA ASN A 64 -8.79 -8.97 12.96
C ASN A 64 -9.68 -7.76 12.66
N PRO A 65 -10.90 -7.94 12.09
CA PRO A 65 -11.77 -6.83 11.70
C PRO A 65 -12.21 -5.95 12.88
N SER A 66 -12.47 -6.55 14.05
CA SER A 66 -12.86 -5.79 15.24
C SER A 66 -11.71 -4.90 15.73
N ALA A 67 -10.49 -5.44 15.79
CA ALA A 67 -9.31 -4.68 16.17
C ALA A 67 -9.05 -3.51 15.19
N ILE A 68 -9.22 -3.72 13.89
CA ILE A 68 -9.11 -2.67 12.87
C ILE A 68 -10.15 -1.56 13.14
N SER A 69 -11.41 -1.94 13.36
CA SER A 69 -12.48 -0.98 13.63
C SER A 69 -12.23 -0.17 14.91
N ASP A 70 -11.79 -0.84 15.98
CA ASP A 70 -11.49 -0.18 17.26
C ASP A 70 -10.33 0.80 17.14
N MET A 71 -9.27 0.42 16.44
CA MET A 71 -8.13 1.29 16.16
C MET A 71 -8.55 2.54 15.40
N VAL A 72 -9.31 2.37 14.30
CA VAL A 72 -9.74 3.51 13.47
C VAL A 72 -10.61 4.46 14.29
N ARG A 73 -11.51 3.92 15.13
CA ARG A 73 -12.31 4.74 16.06
C ARG A 73 -11.46 5.48 17.10
N ALA A 74 -10.40 4.85 17.61
CA ALA A 74 -9.49 5.49 18.56
C ALA A 74 -8.74 6.66 17.90
N ILE A 75 -8.17 6.45 16.73
CA ILE A 75 -7.47 7.50 15.96
C ILE A 75 -8.41 8.66 15.61
N ALA A 76 -9.69 8.37 15.32
CA ALA A 76 -10.69 9.37 14.98
C ALA A 76 -11.01 10.35 16.12
N LYS A 77 -10.93 9.90 17.38
CA LYS A 77 -11.17 10.76 18.54
C LYS A 77 -10.17 11.91 18.67
N GLU A 78 -9.01 11.78 18.07
CA GLU A 78 -7.93 12.76 18.11
C GLU A 78 -7.98 13.78 16.96
N GLY A 79 -9.05 13.82 16.19
CA GLY A 79 -9.28 14.76 15.08
C GLY A 79 -9.31 14.11 13.71
N SER A 80 -9.55 14.93 12.70
CA SER A 80 -9.69 14.48 11.29
C SER A 80 -8.38 13.94 10.72
N ILE A 81 -8.50 12.97 9.81
CA ILE A 81 -7.38 12.34 9.11
C ILE A 81 -7.37 12.85 7.66
N ASP A 82 -6.23 13.41 7.24
CA ASP A 82 -6.07 13.94 5.88
C ASP A 82 -5.70 12.85 4.87
N ILE A 83 -4.77 11.95 5.26
CA ILE A 83 -4.25 10.90 4.38
C ILE A 83 -4.15 9.59 5.15
N VAL A 84 -4.58 8.51 4.52
CA VAL A 84 -4.27 7.13 4.95
C VAL A 84 -3.49 6.44 3.84
N LEU A 85 -2.30 5.94 4.14
CA LEU A 85 -1.52 5.07 3.26
C LEU A 85 -1.57 3.64 3.77
N ILE A 86 -2.15 2.73 2.99
CA ILE A 86 -2.28 1.31 3.30
C ILE A 86 -1.18 0.56 2.53
N ALA A 87 -0.12 0.15 3.23
CA ALA A 87 1.15 -0.31 2.64
C ALA A 87 1.63 -1.69 3.13
N GLN A 88 0.82 -2.41 3.91
CA GLN A 88 1.17 -3.76 4.37
C GLN A 88 1.17 -4.76 3.20
N GLY A 89 2.00 -5.77 3.33
CA GLY A 89 2.07 -6.88 2.38
C GLY A 89 3.27 -7.78 2.61
N THR A 90 3.22 -8.95 1.99
CA THR A 90 4.29 -9.95 1.94
C THR A 90 4.43 -10.45 0.50
N LEU A 91 5.58 -11.03 0.17
CA LEU A 91 5.82 -11.65 -1.13
C LEU A 91 6.58 -12.96 -0.92
N PRO A 92 5.89 -14.02 -0.49
CA PRO A 92 6.50 -15.35 -0.42
C PRO A 92 6.78 -15.90 -1.82
N ASP A 93 7.61 -16.92 -1.88
CA ASP A 93 7.85 -17.64 -3.12
C ASP A 93 6.57 -18.35 -3.58
N GLN A 94 6.32 -18.38 -4.90
CA GLN A 94 5.12 -18.99 -5.46
C GLN A 94 5.08 -20.50 -5.22
N LEU A 95 6.23 -21.19 -5.36
CA LEU A 95 6.31 -22.63 -5.13
C LEU A 95 6.08 -23.01 -3.65
N ASP A 96 6.55 -22.17 -2.73
CA ASP A 96 6.27 -22.37 -1.31
C ASP A 96 4.76 -22.27 -1.04
N CYS A 97 4.09 -21.29 -1.65
CA CYS A 97 2.63 -21.14 -1.57
C CYS A 97 1.87 -22.32 -2.19
N GLU A 98 2.35 -22.90 -3.29
CA GLU A 98 1.72 -24.07 -3.93
C GLU A 98 1.76 -25.31 -3.04
N ASN A 99 2.79 -25.44 -2.23
CA ASN A 99 3.02 -26.59 -1.34
C ASN A 99 2.46 -26.36 0.07
N ASP A 100 2.07 -25.13 0.43
CA ASP A 100 1.55 -24.77 1.76
C ASP A 100 0.29 -23.91 1.65
N LEU A 101 -0.87 -24.53 1.90
CA LEU A 101 -2.17 -23.84 1.85
C LEU A 101 -2.34 -22.79 2.96
N LEU A 102 -1.64 -22.94 4.11
CA LEU A 102 -1.67 -21.92 5.15
C LEU A 102 -0.91 -20.68 4.69
N LEU A 103 0.27 -20.85 4.11
CA LEU A 103 1.04 -19.75 3.52
C LEU A 103 0.27 -19.06 2.39
N SER A 104 -0.42 -19.85 1.56
CA SER A 104 -1.30 -19.33 0.50
C SER A 104 -2.44 -18.50 1.08
N ASN A 105 -3.14 -19.01 2.10
CA ASN A 105 -4.21 -18.30 2.79
C ASN A 105 -3.69 -16.98 3.40
N ASP A 106 -2.59 -17.05 4.14
CA ASP A 106 -1.99 -15.87 4.76
C ASP A 106 -1.57 -14.82 3.74
N THR A 107 -1.05 -15.26 2.59
CA THR A 107 -0.70 -14.37 1.48
C THR A 107 -1.93 -13.65 0.92
N LEU A 108 -3.03 -14.36 0.72
CA LEU A 108 -4.29 -13.78 0.25
C LEU A 108 -4.88 -12.81 1.27
N VAL A 109 -4.88 -13.20 2.55
CA VAL A 109 -5.43 -12.37 3.64
C VAL A 109 -4.61 -11.10 3.83
N ILE A 110 -3.29 -11.21 3.97
CA ILE A 110 -2.42 -10.05 4.26
C ILE A 110 -2.33 -9.09 3.08
N ASN A 111 -2.26 -9.59 1.84
CA ASN A 111 -2.09 -8.74 0.65
C ASN A 111 -3.41 -8.30 0.01
N GLY A 112 -4.52 -8.94 0.32
CA GLY A 112 -5.83 -8.71 -0.30
C GLY A 112 -6.88 -8.26 0.71
N VAL A 113 -7.32 -9.17 1.57
CA VAL A 113 -8.43 -8.94 2.49
C VAL A 113 -8.12 -7.81 3.48
N SER A 114 -6.98 -7.89 4.16
CA SER A 114 -6.58 -6.91 5.17
C SER A 114 -6.53 -5.47 4.63
N PRO A 115 -5.87 -5.16 3.49
CA PRO A 115 -5.92 -3.82 2.90
C PRO A 115 -7.32 -3.31 2.61
N CYS A 116 -8.23 -4.18 2.16
CA CYS A 116 -9.62 -3.79 1.89
C CYS A 116 -10.37 -3.45 3.19
N LEU A 117 -10.17 -4.22 4.26
CA LEU A 117 -10.78 -3.95 5.56
C LEU A 117 -10.32 -2.62 6.15
N PHE A 118 -9.03 -2.33 6.09
CA PHE A 118 -8.50 -1.01 6.50
C PHE A 118 -9.08 0.11 5.64
N ALA A 119 -9.13 -0.07 4.32
CA ALA A 119 -9.68 0.93 3.41
C ALA A 119 -11.15 1.24 3.73
N GLU A 120 -11.98 0.21 3.99
CA GLU A 120 -13.38 0.39 4.36
C GLU A 120 -13.54 1.08 5.71
N ALA A 121 -12.76 0.68 6.72
CA ALA A 121 -12.84 1.29 8.05
C ALA A 121 -12.50 2.80 8.01
N PHE A 122 -11.45 3.17 7.30
CA PHE A 122 -11.10 4.59 7.10
C PHE A 122 -12.08 5.32 6.18
N ALA A 123 -12.65 4.66 5.17
CA ALA A 123 -13.65 5.26 4.31
C ALA A 123 -14.91 5.69 5.08
N ASN A 124 -15.39 4.84 5.98
CA ASN A 124 -16.53 5.15 6.83
C ASN A 124 -16.25 6.34 7.74
N LEU A 125 -15.02 6.44 8.30
CA LEU A 125 -14.60 7.60 9.06
C LEU A 125 -14.55 8.87 8.20
N MET A 126 -13.87 8.81 7.05
CA MET A 126 -13.72 9.95 6.14
C MET A 126 -15.05 10.41 5.56
N GLN A 127 -16.04 9.53 5.42
CA GLN A 127 -17.39 9.89 5.01
C GLN A 127 -18.06 10.83 6.04
N ALA A 128 -17.84 10.59 7.33
CA ALA A 128 -18.29 11.49 8.38
C ALA A 128 -17.53 12.83 8.39
N GLN A 129 -16.25 12.83 7.98
CA GLN A 129 -15.42 14.04 7.82
C GLN A 129 -15.73 14.82 6.53
N ILE A 130 -16.41 14.20 5.54
CA ILE A 130 -16.68 14.74 4.21
C ILE A 130 -15.42 14.95 3.36
N SER A 131 -14.25 14.56 3.82
CA SER A 131 -12.97 14.75 3.14
C SER A 131 -11.92 13.72 3.54
N GLY A 132 -10.88 13.55 2.73
CA GLY A 132 -9.70 12.73 3.01
C GLY A 132 -9.17 11.99 1.78
N ASN A 133 -7.97 11.44 1.91
CA ASN A 133 -7.33 10.64 0.87
C ASN A 133 -7.02 9.24 1.38
N ILE A 134 -7.54 8.21 0.72
CA ILE A 134 -7.23 6.81 0.98
C ILE A 134 -6.33 6.31 -0.15
N ALA A 135 -5.07 6.03 0.17
CA ALA A 135 -4.08 5.52 -0.76
C ALA A 135 -3.77 4.05 -0.45
N ILE A 136 -3.94 3.16 -1.43
CA ILE A 136 -3.79 1.72 -1.22
C ILE A 136 -2.67 1.20 -2.12
N ILE A 137 -1.66 0.57 -1.54
CA ILE A 137 -0.59 -0.05 -2.32
C ILE A 137 -1.06 -1.40 -2.86
N GLY A 138 -1.40 -1.38 -4.15
CA GLY A 138 -1.61 -2.54 -4.99
C GLY A 138 -0.31 -3.09 -5.57
N SER A 139 -0.32 -3.46 -6.84
CA SER A 139 0.85 -3.90 -7.62
C SER A 139 0.46 -4.04 -9.10
N VAL A 140 1.43 -3.91 -10.00
CA VAL A 140 1.27 -4.35 -11.40
C VAL A 140 0.98 -5.84 -11.52
N ALA A 141 1.33 -6.64 -10.50
CA ALA A 141 1.01 -8.07 -10.46
C ALA A 141 -0.51 -8.34 -10.38
N GLY A 142 -1.30 -7.39 -9.86
CA GLY A 142 -2.76 -7.48 -9.80
C GLY A 142 -3.46 -7.25 -11.15
N ASP A 143 -2.76 -6.80 -12.18
CA ASP A 143 -3.36 -6.49 -13.47
C ASP A 143 -3.55 -7.73 -14.36
N ARG A 144 -2.73 -8.76 -14.17
CA ARG A 144 -2.83 -10.04 -14.87
C ARG A 144 -2.14 -11.16 -14.10
N GLY A 145 -2.81 -12.31 -13.92
CA GLY A 145 -2.24 -13.50 -13.30
C GLY A 145 -1.04 -14.05 -14.10
N ARG A 146 0.01 -14.43 -13.39
CA ARG A 146 1.25 -15.00 -13.95
C ARG A 146 1.66 -16.21 -13.14
N LYS A 147 2.19 -17.26 -13.80
CA LYS A 147 2.60 -18.49 -13.13
C LYS A 147 3.65 -18.27 -12.03
N SER A 148 4.43 -17.21 -12.12
CA SER A 148 5.49 -16.89 -11.18
C SER A 148 5.02 -16.31 -9.84
N ASN A 149 3.75 -15.81 -9.75
CA ASN A 149 3.25 -15.14 -8.54
C ASN A 149 1.72 -14.96 -8.52
N TYR A 150 0.97 -15.96 -8.97
CA TYR A 150 -0.49 -15.82 -9.14
C TYR A 150 -1.24 -15.67 -7.82
N ILE A 151 -0.76 -16.23 -6.70
CA ILE A 151 -1.40 -16.06 -5.38
C ILE A 151 -1.28 -14.61 -4.92
N TYR A 152 -0.07 -14.06 -4.98
CA TYR A 152 0.14 -12.63 -4.70
C TYR A 152 -0.62 -11.74 -5.70
N GLY A 153 -0.57 -12.10 -6.99
CA GLY A 153 -1.28 -11.39 -8.06
C GLY A 153 -2.79 -11.37 -7.85
N ALA A 154 -3.38 -12.49 -7.42
CA ALA A 154 -4.81 -12.58 -7.11
C ALA A 154 -5.20 -11.67 -5.94
N ALA A 155 -4.40 -11.66 -4.85
CA ALA A 155 -4.62 -10.75 -3.72
C ALA A 155 -4.56 -9.28 -4.14
N LYS A 156 -3.57 -8.91 -4.98
CA LYS A 156 -3.45 -7.54 -5.49
C LYS A 156 -4.50 -7.20 -6.54
N GLY A 157 -5.04 -8.19 -7.25
CA GLY A 157 -6.22 -8.07 -8.11
C GLY A 157 -7.49 -7.75 -7.33
N LEU A 158 -7.69 -8.40 -6.17
CA LEU A 158 -8.77 -8.10 -5.24
C LEU A 158 -8.70 -6.64 -4.79
N VAL A 159 -7.51 -6.18 -4.32
CA VAL A 159 -7.31 -4.78 -3.91
C VAL A 159 -7.62 -3.82 -5.06
N ALA A 160 -7.21 -4.16 -6.29
CA ALA A 160 -7.45 -3.29 -7.44
C ALA A 160 -8.95 -3.12 -7.71
N ARG A 161 -9.72 -4.22 -7.73
CA ARG A 161 -11.18 -4.16 -7.92
C ARG A 161 -11.90 -3.46 -6.78
N TYR A 162 -11.45 -3.69 -5.55
CA TYR A 162 -11.99 -3.01 -4.38
C TYR A 162 -11.79 -1.50 -4.46
N ALA A 163 -10.56 -1.06 -4.78
CA ALA A 163 -10.26 0.35 -4.94
C ALA A 163 -11.07 1.02 -6.06
N GLU A 164 -11.26 0.34 -7.20
CA GLU A 164 -12.14 0.83 -8.29
C GLU A 164 -13.59 1.04 -7.81
N GLY A 165 -14.14 0.10 -7.03
CA GLY A 165 -15.46 0.24 -6.43
C GLY A 165 -15.55 1.42 -5.46
N MET A 166 -14.53 1.62 -4.62
CA MET A 166 -14.46 2.76 -3.72
C MET A 166 -14.33 4.10 -4.48
N GLN A 167 -13.54 4.15 -5.55
CA GLN A 167 -13.44 5.32 -6.42
C GLN A 167 -14.80 5.70 -6.99
N HIS A 168 -15.58 4.72 -7.43
CA HIS A 168 -16.95 4.94 -7.93
C HIS A 168 -17.89 5.41 -6.80
N ARG A 169 -17.83 4.79 -5.60
CA ARG A 169 -18.63 5.20 -4.43
C ARG A 169 -18.43 6.67 -4.06
N PHE A 170 -17.17 7.13 -4.09
CA PHE A 170 -16.81 8.49 -3.67
C PHE A 170 -16.67 9.51 -4.80
N ALA A 171 -17.07 9.14 -6.03
CA ALA A 171 -17.05 10.07 -7.15
C ALA A 171 -17.89 11.32 -6.86
N GLY A 172 -17.32 12.49 -7.11
CA GLY A 172 -17.99 13.78 -6.85
C GLY A 172 -18.02 14.22 -5.38
N THR A 173 -17.37 13.47 -4.48
CA THR A 173 -17.24 13.84 -3.06
C THR A 173 -15.87 14.46 -2.75
N GLY A 174 -15.67 14.92 -1.51
CA GLY A 174 -14.36 15.37 -1.00
C GLY A 174 -13.40 14.24 -0.64
N ILE A 175 -13.82 12.97 -0.78
CA ILE A 175 -12.99 11.80 -0.48
C ILE A 175 -12.33 11.30 -1.75
N ARG A 176 -11.03 11.08 -1.71
CA ARG A 176 -10.24 10.57 -2.84
C ARG A 176 -9.70 9.19 -2.52
N VAL A 177 -9.74 8.30 -3.50
CA VAL A 177 -9.16 6.95 -3.38
C VAL A 177 -8.12 6.76 -4.47
N SER A 178 -6.87 6.53 -4.07
CA SER A 178 -5.74 6.30 -4.97
C SER A 178 -5.27 4.84 -4.89
N LEU A 179 -5.37 4.13 -6.00
CA LEU A 179 -4.76 2.82 -6.16
C LEU A 179 -3.35 2.98 -6.71
N ILE A 180 -2.35 2.61 -5.91
CA ILE A 180 -0.95 2.66 -6.32
C ILE A 180 -0.57 1.29 -6.91
N LYS A 181 0.03 1.28 -8.10
CA LYS A 181 0.49 0.07 -8.78
C LYS A 181 2.01 0.13 -9.03
N PRO A 182 2.83 -0.19 -8.00
CA PRO A 182 4.27 -0.27 -8.18
C PRO A 182 4.65 -1.45 -9.08
N GLY A 183 5.66 -1.23 -9.92
CA GLY A 183 6.48 -2.31 -10.47
C GLY A 183 7.49 -2.81 -9.43
N PRO A 184 8.44 -3.68 -9.81
CA PRO A 184 9.52 -4.11 -8.94
C PRO A 184 10.25 -2.92 -8.32
N THR A 185 10.25 -2.86 -6.98
CA THR A 185 10.82 -1.77 -6.18
C THR A 185 11.87 -2.32 -5.23
N ALA A 186 13.01 -1.65 -5.11
CA ALA A 186 14.12 -2.06 -4.25
C ALA A 186 13.78 -1.86 -2.76
N THR A 187 13.26 -2.91 -2.14
CA THR A 187 12.92 -2.99 -0.72
C THR A 187 13.42 -4.31 -0.14
N ALA A 188 13.27 -4.53 1.15
CA ALA A 188 13.56 -5.82 1.78
C ALA A 188 12.74 -6.96 1.16
N MET A 189 11.48 -6.71 0.79
CA MET A 189 10.59 -7.69 0.15
C MET A 189 11.14 -8.26 -1.16
N THR A 190 11.90 -7.49 -1.93
CA THR A 190 12.47 -7.87 -3.23
C THR A 190 13.96 -8.20 -3.17
N ALA A 191 14.56 -8.30 -1.98
CA ALA A 191 15.99 -8.51 -1.82
C ALA A 191 16.47 -9.78 -2.55
N LYS A 192 15.85 -10.94 -2.25
CA LYS A 192 16.16 -12.22 -2.89
C LYS A 192 16.00 -12.19 -4.43
N LEU A 193 14.98 -11.49 -4.93
CA LEU A 193 14.76 -11.35 -6.38
C LEU A 193 15.81 -10.46 -7.05
N ARG A 194 16.29 -9.42 -6.35
CA ARG A 194 17.38 -8.55 -6.83
C ARG A 194 18.72 -9.30 -6.91
N GLU A 195 19.01 -10.15 -5.93
CA GLU A 195 20.17 -11.05 -5.95
C GLU A 195 20.15 -11.95 -7.20
N ASN A 196 18.94 -12.34 -7.62
CA ASN A 196 18.71 -13.12 -8.86
C ASN A 196 18.61 -12.24 -10.12
N GLY A 197 19.05 -10.98 -10.07
CA GLY A 197 19.15 -10.09 -11.23
C GLY A 197 17.91 -9.26 -11.56
N LEU A 198 16.86 -9.27 -10.73
CA LEU A 198 15.67 -8.44 -10.98
C LEU A 198 16.02 -6.95 -10.89
N LYS A 199 15.79 -6.20 -11.97
CA LYS A 199 15.94 -4.75 -12.00
C LYS A 199 14.77 -4.08 -11.32
N CYS A 200 15.05 -3.32 -10.25
CA CYS A 200 14.06 -2.61 -9.45
C CYS A 200 14.24 -1.10 -9.55
N ALA A 201 13.14 -0.36 -9.43
CA ALA A 201 13.17 1.08 -9.18
C ALA A 201 13.59 1.33 -7.72
N SER A 202 14.17 2.49 -7.42
CA SER A 202 14.47 2.88 -6.03
C SER A 202 13.17 3.13 -5.25
N ALA A 203 13.15 2.78 -3.97
CA ALA A 203 12.01 3.06 -3.11
C ALA A 203 11.72 4.57 -3.02
N THR A 204 12.75 5.39 -3.00
CA THR A 204 12.64 6.86 -2.97
C THR A 204 11.95 7.41 -4.22
N SER A 205 12.35 6.94 -5.44
CA SER A 205 11.70 7.38 -6.68
C SER A 205 10.22 6.95 -6.72
N VAL A 206 9.94 5.72 -6.29
CA VAL A 206 8.56 5.21 -6.19
C VAL A 206 7.73 6.04 -5.22
N ALA A 207 8.28 6.37 -4.04
CA ALA A 207 7.61 7.20 -3.05
C ALA A 207 7.33 8.63 -3.54
N GLN A 208 8.26 9.23 -4.31
CA GLN A 208 8.04 10.54 -4.94
C GLN A 208 6.84 10.53 -5.89
N ASP A 209 6.75 9.51 -6.76
CA ASP A 209 5.58 9.35 -7.66
C ASP A 209 4.29 9.18 -6.86
N ILE A 210 4.32 8.41 -5.75
CA ILE A 210 3.17 8.14 -4.88
C ILE A 210 2.69 9.42 -4.22
N VAL A 211 3.56 10.12 -3.50
CA VAL A 211 3.21 11.35 -2.78
C VAL A 211 2.65 12.40 -3.75
N HIS A 212 3.34 12.63 -4.87
CA HIS A 212 2.86 13.53 -5.91
C HIS A 212 1.50 13.12 -6.49
N GLY A 213 1.30 11.81 -6.75
CA GLY A 213 0.03 11.31 -7.28
C GLY A 213 -1.13 11.47 -6.29
N ILE A 214 -0.90 11.23 -4.98
CA ILE A 214 -1.88 11.45 -3.91
C ILE A 214 -2.25 12.95 -3.83
N GLU A 215 -1.29 13.83 -3.83
CA GLU A 215 -1.51 15.29 -3.82
C GLU A 215 -2.34 15.76 -5.01
N LYS A 216 -2.09 15.19 -6.18
CA LYS A 216 -2.85 15.45 -7.41
C LYS A 216 -4.23 14.78 -7.43
N GLY A 217 -4.55 13.93 -6.46
CA GLY A 217 -5.81 13.17 -6.41
C GLY A 217 -5.95 12.15 -7.54
N GLN A 218 -4.83 11.57 -8.01
CA GLN A 218 -4.86 10.57 -9.08
C GLN A 218 -5.53 9.28 -8.60
N ALA A 219 -6.52 8.81 -9.33
CA ALA A 219 -7.23 7.57 -9.01
C ALA A 219 -6.33 6.33 -9.15
N VAL A 220 -5.44 6.29 -10.15
CA VAL A 220 -4.50 5.19 -10.36
C VAL A 220 -3.10 5.74 -10.59
N ILE A 221 -2.13 5.28 -9.79
CA ILE A 221 -0.73 5.70 -9.83
C ILE A 221 0.15 4.51 -10.20
N TYR A 222 0.57 4.42 -11.47
CA TYR A 222 1.62 3.48 -11.86
C TYR A 222 3.00 4.08 -11.59
N THR A 223 3.86 3.33 -10.89
CA THR A 223 5.20 3.82 -10.57
C THR A 223 6.27 2.74 -10.73
N PRO A 224 7.32 3.01 -11.50
CA PRO A 224 7.48 4.09 -12.50
C PRO A 224 6.40 4.09 -13.58
N LYS A 225 6.09 5.25 -14.14
CA LYS A 225 5.00 5.44 -15.14
C LYS A 225 5.06 4.49 -16.36
N LYS A 226 6.24 4.00 -16.74
CA LYS A 226 6.40 3.03 -17.83
C LYS A 226 5.53 1.78 -17.64
N TRP A 227 5.22 1.40 -16.41
CA TRP A 227 4.39 0.24 -16.12
C TRP A 227 2.95 0.41 -16.57
N GLN A 228 2.45 1.64 -16.70
CA GLN A 228 1.14 1.87 -17.27
C GLN A 228 1.03 1.35 -18.71
N LEU A 229 2.02 1.67 -19.54
CA LEU A 229 2.06 1.19 -20.93
C LEU A 229 2.35 -0.30 -21.00
N ILE A 230 3.32 -0.79 -20.21
CA ILE A 230 3.65 -2.22 -20.16
C ILE A 230 2.41 -3.05 -19.80
N MET A 231 1.69 -2.66 -18.75
CA MET A 231 0.51 -3.40 -18.32
C MET A 231 -0.70 -3.22 -19.22
N LEU A 232 -0.81 -2.08 -19.93
CA LEU A 232 -1.79 -1.94 -20.99
C LEU A 232 -1.58 -3.03 -22.06
N ILE A 233 -0.35 -3.25 -22.50
CA ILE A 233 -0.02 -4.30 -23.48
C ILE A 233 -0.25 -5.69 -22.87
N VAL A 234 0.33 -5.96 -21.69
CA VAL A 234 0.28 -7.28 -21.03
C VAL A 234 -1.17 -7.75 -20.80
N ARG A 235 -2.07 -6.86 -20.39
CA ARG A 235 -3.49 -7.18 -20.16
C ARG A 235 -4.21 -7.62 -21.44
N HIS A 236 -3.82 -7.13 -22.61
CA HIS A 236 -4.48 -7.41 -23.89
C HIS A 236 -3.82 -8.52 -24.71
N ILE A 237 -2.72 -9.14 -24.26
CA ILE A 237 -2.13 -10.29 -24.91
C ILE A 237 -3.14 -11.47 -24.86
N PRO A 238 -3.53 -12.07 -26.00
CA PRO A 238 -4.42 -13.23 -25.98
C PRO A 238 -3.85 -14.39 -25.16
N ALA A 239 -4.71 -15.14 -24.46
CA ALA A 239 -4.30 -16.21 -23.56
C ALA A 239 -3.42 -17.28 -24.24
N VAL A 240 -3.71 -17.62 -25.50
CA VAL A 240 -2.93 -18.58 -26.29
C VAL A 240 -1.47 -18.16 -26.47
N ILE A 241 -1.22 -16.84 -26.60
CA ILE A 241 0.13 -16.29 -26.68
C ILE A 241 0.73 -16.17 -25.28
N PHE A 242 -0.03 -15.60 -24.34
CA PHE A 242 0.44 -15.32 -22.99
C PHE A 242 0.91 -16.58 -22.25
N ASN A 243 0.20 -17.70 -22.41
CA ASN A 243 0.53 -18.97 -21.75
C ASN A 243 1.86 -19.60 -22.26
N LYS A 244 2.38 -19.12 -23.38
CA LYS A 244 3.69 -19.53 -23.92
C LYS A 244 4.84 -18.62 -23.44
N LEU A 245 4.52 -17.48 -22.81
CA LEU A 245 5.52 -16.54 -22.33
C LEU A 245 6.01 -16.94 -20.94
N ASN A 246 7.29 -16.68 -20.70
CA ASN A 246 7.90 -16.88 -19.39
C ASN A 246 8.11 -15.51 -18.70
N ILE A 247 6.99 -14.89 -18.28
CA ILE A 247 6.96 -13.53 -17.69
C ILE A 247 6.27 -13.53 -16.33
#